data_9aa29316e5f93612158a98b94354a9cf
#
_entry.id   9aa29316e5f93612158a98b94354a9cf
#
_cell.length_a   1.000
_cell.length_b   1.000
_cell.length_c   1.000
_cell.angle_alpha   90.00
_cell.angle_beta   90.00
_cell.angle_gamma   90.00
#
_symmetry.space_group_name_H-M   'P 1'
#
loop_
_entity.id
_entity.type
_entity.pdbx_description
1 polymer ?
#
loop_
_entity_poly.entity_id
_entity_poly.type
_entity_poly.pdbx_seq_one_letter_code
_entity_poly.pdbx_strand_id
1 'polypeptide(L)'
;VNNKLSLKDSIRLGNKWPEKISPAGIEIDDAAQRMYVVTKENNSLYIINLKTKAIIKQLSLGAEAYACLLAANKKELYISLWGGDKILVFDIAQQKITAEINVGDNPNELLLNKAGTVLFVANANDNSVSVIDIKQRKVLEVLNAALYSDAPVGSASNGLALSENQKTLYIANADNNCLAVFDVSKPGFSKSKGFIPVGWYPTNIKVI
;
A
#
# COMPACT_ATOMS: atom_id res chain seq x y z
N VAL A 1 11.78 -21.81 -23.95
CA VAL A 1 10.97 -21.62 -22.74
C VAL A 1 9.52 -21.52 -23.18
N ASN A 2 8.69 -22.53 -22.85
CA ASN A 2 7.25 -22.47 -23.11
C ASN A 2 6.62 -21.39 -22.24
N ASN A 3 6.20 -20.27 -22.83
CA ASN A 3 5.54 -19.15 -22.17
C ASN A 3 4.10 -19.43 -21.69
N LYS A 4 3.79 -20.66 -21.27
CA LYS A 4 2.48 -20.99 -20.71
C LYS A 4 2.53 -20.88 -19.19
N LEU A 5 1.74 -19.96 -18.65
CA LEU A 5 1.45 -19.93 -17.22
C LEU A 5 0.61 -21.17 -16.86
N SER A 6 0.99 -21.88 -15.81
CA SER A 6 0.24 -22.98 -15.23
C SER A 6 0.04 -22.75 -13.74
N LEU A 7 -1.15 -23.08 -13.24
CA LEU A 7 -1.40 -23.07 -11.80
C LEU A 7 -0.52 -24.15 -11.17
N LYS A 8 0.44 -23.71 -10.34
CA LYS A 8 1.33 -24.62 -9.62
C LYS A 8 0.70 -25.07 -8.31
N ASP A 9 0.02 -24.15 -7.62
CA ASP A 9 -0.51 -24.39 -6.28
C ASP A 9 -1.56 -23.36 -5.87
N SER A 10 -2.30 -23.64 -4.79
CA SER A 10 -3.28 -22.74 -4.19
C SER A 10 -3.34 -22.91 -2.68
N ILE A 11 -3.61 -21.80 -1.98
CA ILE A 11 -3.82 -21.77 -0.53
C ILE A 11 -5.24 -21.27 -0.26
N ARG A 12 -6.04 -22.10 0.42
CA ARG A 12 -7.41 -21.73 0.77
C ARG A 12 -7.41 -20.90 2.05
N LEU A 13 -8.02 -19.71 2.03
CA LEU A 13 -8.14 -18.82 3.18
C LEU A 13 -9.39 -19.09 4.03
N GLY A 14 -10.40 -19.74 3.48
CA GLY A 14 -11.65 -20.05 4.19
C GLY A 14 -12.53 -20.99 3.39
N ASN A 15 -13.80 -21.11 3.78
CA ASN A 15 -14.75 -21.97 3.10
C ASN A 15 -15.19 -21.37 1.75
N LYS A 16 -15.90 -22.20 0.97
CA LYS A 16 -16.57 -21.72 -0.23
C LYS A 16 -17.77 -20.83 0.17
N TRP A 17 -18.31 -20.15 -0.84
CA TRP A 17 -19.55 -19.40 -0.66
C TRP A 17 -20.50 -20.06 0.38
N PRO A 18 -21.14 -19.33 1.32
CA PRO A 18 -21.34 -17.88 1.29
C PRO A 18 -20.28 -17.02 1.97
N GLU A 19 -19.20 -17.59 2.50
CA GLU A 19 -18.12 -16.76 3.05
C GLU A 19 -17.49 -15.89 1.97
N LYS A 20 -17.53 -14.57 2.18
CA LYS A 20 -16.91 -13.61 1.31
C LYS A 20 -15.52 -13.27 1.86
N ILE A 21 -14.51 -13.69 1.13
CA ILE A 21 -13.10 -13.39 1.41
C ILE A 21 -12.50 -12.87 0.11
N SER A 22 -12.16 -11.60 0.08
CA SER A 22 -11.56 -10.94 -1.09
C SER A 22 -10.12 -10.58 -0.78
N PRO A 23 -9.11 -11.42 -1.11
CA PRO A 23 -7.72 -11.08 -0.97
C PRO A 23 -7.41 -9.83 -1.80
N ALA A 24 -6.80 -8.81 -1.18
CA ALA A 24 -6.46 -7.55 -1.81
C ALA A 24 -4.94 -7.34 -1.86
N GLY A 25 -4.27 -7.34 -0.72
CA GLY A 25 -2.82 -7.18 -0.62
C GLY A 25 -2.13 -8.44 -0.16
N ILE A 26 -0.95 -8.71 -0.73
CA ILE A 26 -0.11 -9.86 -0.39
C ILE A 26 1.32 -9.38 -0.21
N GLU A 27 1.96 -9.80 0.89
CA GLU A 27 3.37 -9.56 1.16
C GLU A 27 4.06 -10.86 1.58
N ILE A 28 5.29 -11.07 1.14
CA ILE A 28 6.05 -12.30 1.36
C ILE A 28 7.36 -12.00 2.10
N ASP A 29 7.55 -12.62 3.26
CA ASP A 29 8.87 -12.77 3.88
C ASP A 29 9.43 -14.15 3.58
N ASP A 30 10.21 -14.22 2.52
CA ASP A 30 10.82 -15.48 2.08
C ASP A 30 11.80 -16.04 3.11
N ALA A 31 12.57 -15.18 3.78
CA ALA A 31 13.50 -15.60 4.82
C ALA A 31 12.79 -16.25 6.02
N ALA A 32 11.66 -15.70 6.47
CA ALA A 32 10.84 -16.26 7.52
C ALA A 32 9.86 -17.34 7.02
N GLN A 33 9.79 -17.58 5.70
CA GLN A 33 8.83 -18.48 5.05
C GLN A 33 7.39 -18.17 5.46
N ARG A 34 7.05 -16.87 5.43
CA ARG A 34 5.72 -16.36 5.78
C ARG A 34 5.12 -15.54 4.66
N MET A 35 3.82 -15.66 4.51
CA MET A 35 3.01 -14.80 3.66
C MET A 35 1.95 -14.11 4.50
N TYR A 36 1.77 -12.83 4.24
CA TYR A 36 0.76 -11.98 4.83
C TYR A 36 -0.26 -11.65 3.76
N VAL A 37 -1.54 -11.87 4.03
CA VAL A 37 -2.63 -11.56 3.10
C VAL A 37 -3.66 -10.73 3.82
N VAL A 38 -3.95 -9.55 3.29
CA VAL A 38 -5.05 -8.72 3.77
C VAL A 38 -6.27 -8.88 2.86
N THR A 39 -7.44 -8.76 3.46
CA THR A 39 -8.70 -9.03 2.77
C THR A 39 -9.71 -7.91 2.99
N LYS A 40 -10.54 -7.64 1.97
CA LYS A 40 -11.58 -6.63 2.02
C LYS A 40 -12.83 -7.13 2.75
N GLU A 41 -13.50 -8.13 2.21
CA GLU A 41 -14.85 -8.51 2.62
C GLU A 41 -14.97 -8.98 4.08
N ASN A 42 -13.97 -9.65 4.60
CA ASN A 42 -13.95 -10.12 6.00
C ASN A 42 -12.94 -9.37 6.87
N ASN A 43 -12.38 -8.25 6.39
CA ASN A 43 -11.58 -7.31 7.15
C ASN A 43 -10.45 -7.97 7.96
N SER A 44 -9.69 -8.85 7.33
CA SER A 44 -8.75 -9.72 8.05
C SER A 44 -7.33 -9.65 7.51
N LEU A 45 -6.36 -9.86 8.40
CA LEU A 45 -4.99 -10.23 8.09
C LEU A 45 -4.84 -11.74 8.32
N TYR A 46 -4.39 -12.45 7.29
CA TYR A 46 -3.99 -13.86 7.37
C TYR A 46 -2.47 -13.95 7.37
N ILE A 47 -1.93 -14.72 8.31
CA ILE A 47 -0.51 -15.08 8.36
C ILE A 47 -0.40 -16.54 7.99
N ILE A 48 0.38 -16.86 6.97
CA ILE A 48 0.44 -18.18 6.35
C ILE A 48 1.88 -18.68 6.37
N ASN A 49 2.08 -19.95 6.70
CA ASN A 49 3.35 -20.64 6.55
C ASN A 49 3.51 -21.10 5.10
N LEU A 50 4.52 -20.63 4.40
CA LEU A 50 4.74 -20.98 2.99
C LEU A 50 5.14 -22.44 2.76
N LYS A 51 5.81 -23.08 3.74
CA LYS A 51 6.23 -24.48 3.63
C LYS A 51 5.06 -25.44 3.80
N THR A 52 4.24 -25.20 4.84
CA THR A 52 3.12 -26.09 5.18
C THR A 52 1.79 -25.65 4.56
N LYS A 53 1.72 -24.41 4.04
CA LYS A 53 0.50 -23.74 3.51
C LYS A 53 -0.60 -23.57 4.55
N ALA A 54 -0.28 -23.78 5.82
CA ALA A 54 -1.21 -23.63 6.91
C ALA A 54 -1.37 -22.16 7.30
N ILE A 55 -2.61 -21.75 7.60
CA ILE A 55 -2.90 -20.46 8.24
C ILE A 55 -2.39 -20.55 9.68
N ILE A 56 -1.41 -19.71 10.02
CA ILE A 56 -0.84 -19.60 11.37
C ILE A 56 -1.77 -18.77 12.24
N LYS A 57 -2.31 -17.68 11.68
CA LYS A 57 -3.16 -16.75 12.40
C LYS A 57 -4.08 -16.00 11.43
N GLN A 58 -5.28 -15.72 11.91
CA GLN A 58 -6.19 -14.73 11.34
C GLN A 58 -6.44 -13.66 12.40
N LEU A 59 -6.38 -12.40 12.01
CA LEU A 59 -6.63 -11.24 12.86
C LEU A 59 -7.64 -10.32 12.18
N SER A 60 -8.69 -9.92 12.90
CA SER A 60 -9.62 -8.90 12.43
C SER A 60 -8.95 -7.53 12.46
N LEU A 61 -9.13 -6.75 11.38
CA LEU A 61 -8.58 -5.40 11.21
C LEU A 61 -9.60 -4.29 11.47
N GLY A 62 -10.87 -4.65 11.67
CA GLY A 62 -11.93 -3.70 11.97
C GLY A 62 -12.56 -3.01 10.76
N ALA A 63 -11.86 -2.90 9.64
CA ALA A 63 -12.37 -2.36 8.39
C ALA A 63 -11.65 -2.99 7.19
N GLU A 64 -12.11 -2.69 5.98
CA GLU A 64 -11.53 -3.19 4.74
C GLU A 64 -10.07 -2.79 4.58
N ALA A 65 -9.20 -3.77 4.34
CA ALA A 65 -7.79 -3.55 4.05
C ALA A 65 -7.51 -3.70 2.55
N TYR A 66 -6.55 -2.93 2.04
CA TYR A 66 -6.20 -2.93 0.62
C TYR A 66 -4.80 -3.48 0.34
N ALA A 67 -3.77 -2.93 0.96
CA ALA A 67 -2.39 -3.35 0.77
C ALA A 67 -1.72 -3.67 2.11
N CYS A 68 -0.66 -4.44 2.05
CA CYS A 68 0.25 -4.62 3.17
C CYS A 68 1.69 -4.61 2.67
N LEU A 69 2.60 -4.10 3.48
CA LEU A 69 4.01 -3.91 3.13
C LEU A 69 4.90 -4.15 4.34
N LEU A 70 5.90 -5.01 4.20
CA LEU A 70 6.90 -5.24 5.24
C LEU A 70 7.81 -4.03 5.43
N ALA A 71 8.04 -3.66 6.68
CA ALA A 71 9.10 -2.72 7.02
C ALA A 71 10.47 -3.25 6.54
N ALA A 72 11.41 -2.35 6.25
CA ALA A 72 12.74 -2.73 5.77
C ALA A 72 13.49 -3.66 6.76
N ASN A 73 13.24 -3.52 8.07
CA ASN A 73 13.80 -4.36 9.12
C ASN A 73 13.03 -5.66 9.37
N LYS A 74 11.91 -5.88 8.66
CA LYS A 74 11.02 -7.05 8.77
C LYS A 74 10.43 -7.29 10.16
N LYS A 75 10.37 -6.27 11.01
CA LYS A 75 9.78 -6.36 12.36
C LYS A 75 8.33 -5.91 12.39
N GLU A 76 7.91 -5.10 11.44
CA GLU A 76 6.57 -4.54 11.33
C GLU A 76 5.99 -4.78 9.93
N LEU A 77 4.68 -4.86 9.87
CA LEU A 77 3.91 -4.86 8.63
C LEU A 77 3.00 -3.64 8.66
N TYR A 78 3.08 -2.79 7.65
CA TYR A 78 2.16 -1.68 7.43
C TYR A 78 0.97 -2.19 6.63
N ILE A 79 -0.24 -1.80 7.02
CA ILE A 79 -1.48 -2.23 6.38
C ILE A 79 -2.31 -0.99 6.08
N SER A 80 -2.66 -0.75 4.82
CA SER A 80 -3.60 0.29 4.46
C SER A 80 -5.03 -0.19 4.73
N LEU A 81 -5.74 0.55 5.57
CA LEU A 81 -7.11 0.26 5.96
C LEU A 81 -8.04 1.12 5.12
N TRP A 82 -8.37 0.65 3.93
CA TRP A 82 -9.13 1.37 2.90
C TRP A 82 -10.48 1.90 3.39
N GLY A 83 -11.20 1.11 4.18
CA GLY A 83 -12.47 1.52 4.78
C GLY A 83 -12.33 2.20 6.15
N GLY A 84 -11.12 2.65 6.54
CA GLY A 84 -10.87 3.21 7.87
C GLY A 84 -9.89 4.38 7.92
N ASP A 85 -9.46 4.91 6.77
CA ASP A 85 -8.64 6.13 6.61
C ASP A 85 -7.38 6.15 7.46
N LYS A 86 -6.74 5.00 7.61
CA LYS A 86 -5.54 4.85 8.44
C LYS A 86 -4.60 3.75 7.97
N ILE A 87 -3.38 3.83 8.45
CA ILE A 87 -2.39 2.77 8.37
C ILE A 87 -2.32 2.07 9.72
N LEU A 88 -2.47 0.75 9.71
CA LEU A 88 -2.17 -0.07 10.88
C LEU A 88 -0.72 -0.50 10.87
N VAL A 89 -0.09 -0.47 12.04
CA VAL A 89 1.26 -1.01 12.26
C VAL A 89 1.13 -2.30 13.05
N PHE A 90 1.40 -3.41 12.38
CA PHE A 90 1.36 -4.75 12.98
C PHE A 90 2.77 -5.19 13.37
N ASP A 91 2.98 -5.48 14.65
CA ASP A 91 4.24 -6.05 15.16
C ASP A 91 4.26 -7.56 14.89
N ILE A 92 5.26 -8.01 14.14
CA ILE A 92 5.37 -9.41 13.68
C ILE A 92 5.71 -10.35 14.83
N ALA A 93 6.53 -9.93 15.79
CA ALA A 93 6.92 -10.77 16.92
C ALA A 93 5.78 -10.88 17.94
N GLN A 94 5.13 -9.77 18.26
CA GLN A 94 4.00 -9.73 19.19
C GLN A 94 2.68 -10.20 18.57
N GLN A 95 2.62 -10.25 17.23
CA GLN A 95 1.44 -10.61 16.44
C GLN A 95 0.19 -9.79 16.81
N LYS A 96 0.36 -8.48 16.95
CA LYS A 96 -0.72 -7.53 17.28
C LYS A 96 -0.51 -6.18 16.60
N ILE A 97 -1.60 -5.41 16.46
CA ILE A 97 -1.53 -4.01 16.07
C ILE A 97 -0.95 -3.21 17.24
N THR A 98 0.09 -2.41 16.97
CA THR A 98 0.80 -1.61 17.97
C THR A 98 0.65 -0.12 17.76
N ALA A 99 0.19 0.31 16.59
CA ALA A 99 -0.12 1.71 16.30
C ALA A 99 -1.11 1.83 15.15
N GLU A 100 -1.77 2.98 15.11
CA GLU A 100 -2.60 3.45 14.01
C GLU A 100 -2.16 4.85 13.62
N ILE A 101 -2.09 5.13 12.32
CA ILE A 101 -1.69 6.44 11.78
C ILE A 101 -2.81 6.89 10.85
N ASN A 102 -3.50 7.98 11.20
CA ASN A 102 -4.53 8.54 10.34
C ASN A 102 -3.90 9.13 9.08
N VAL A 103 -4.52 8.89 7.95
CA VAL A 103 -4.12 9.36 6.61
C VAL A 103 -5.33 9.95 5.89
N GLY A 104 -5.26 10.12 4.58
CA GLY A 104 -6.42 10.56 3.80
C GLY A 104 -7.41 9.43 3.50
N ASP A 105 -8.44 9.76 2.73
CA ASP A 105 -9.59 8.89 2.44
C ASP A 105 -9.20 7.75 1.48
N ASN A 106 -9.64 6.55 1.81
CA ASN A 106 -9.41 5.31 1.08
C ASN A 106 -7.91 5.03 0.77
N PRO A 107 -7.04 4.90 1.80
CA PRO A 107 -5.64 4.57 1.58
C PRO A 107 -5.49 3.20 0.89
N ASN A 108 -4.74 3.18 -0.20
CA ASN A 108 -4.54 1.97 -1.01
C ASN A 108 -3.06 1.58 -1.11
N GLU A 109 -2.31 2.09 -2.08
CA GLU A 109 -0.92 1.70 -2.32
C GLU A 109 0.02 2.23 -1.24
N LEU A 110 1.00 1.40 -0.88
CA LEU A 110 2.05 1.67 0.10
C LEU A 110 3.42 1.60 -0.56
N LEU A 111 4.26 2.60 -0.35
CA LEU A 111 5.63 2.62 -0.86
C LEU A 111 6.61 3.09 0.20
N LEU A 112 7.60 2.27 0.55
CA LEU A 112 8.72 2.67 1.39
C LEU A 112 9.85 3.26 0.55
N ASN A 113 10.51 4.29 1.06
CA ASN A 113 11.80 4.68 0.51
C ASN A 113 12.85 3.58 0.78
N LYS A 114 13.93 3.56 0.02
CA LYS A 114 14.99 2.54 0.13
C LYS A 114 15.63 2.45 1.52
N ALA A 115 15.66 3.55 2.26
CA ALA A 115 16.16 3.60 3.63
C ALA A 115 15.17 3.04 4.67
N GLY A 116 13.90 2.82 4.30
CA GLY A 116 12.86 2.35 5.22
C GLY A 116 12.47 3.37 6.29
N THR A 117 12.71 4.65 6.03
CA THR A 117 12.46 5.74 6.99
C THR A 117 11.20 6.54 6.69
N VAL A 118 10.73 6.51 5.46
CA VAL A 118 9.55 7.23 4.98
C VAL A 118 8.63 6.27 4.26
N LEU A 119 7.35 6.29 4.64
CA LEU A 119 6.26 5.58 3.97
C LEU A 119 5.39 6.60 3.23
N PHE A 120 5.19 6.36 1.94
CA PHE A 120 4.23 7.07 1.11
C PHE A 120 2.95 6.23 1.02
N VAL A 121 1.81 6.88 1.19
CA VAL A 121 0.48 6.25 1.15
C VAL A 121 -0.39 6.99 0.15
N ALA A 122 -0.81 6.33 -0.90
CA ALA A 122 -1.78 6.91 -1.83
C ALA A 122 -3.18 6.88 -1.21
N ASN A 123 -3.86 8.03 -1.19
CA ASN A 123 -5.22 8.20 -0.70
C ASN A 123 -6.14 8.36 -1.92
N ALA A 124 -6.82 7.27 -2.29
CA ALA A 124 -7.49 7.20 -3.59
C ALA A 124 -8.60 8.24 -3.76
N ASN A 125 -9.34 8.55 -2.70
CA ASN A 125 -10.46 9.50 -2.77
C ASN A 125 -10.09 10.96 -2.48
N ASP A 126 -8.90 11.23 -1.93
CA ASP A 126 -8.46 12.58 -1.56
C ASP A 126 -7.60 13.28 -2.62
N ASN A 127 -7.33 12.65 -3.75
CA ASN A 127 -6.33 13.14 -4.71
C ASN A 127 -4.98 13.42 -4.05
N SER A 128 -4.57 12.61 -3.11
CA SER A 128 -3.41 12.94 -2.28
C SER A 128 -2.50 11.75 -1.98
N VAL A 129 -1.31 12.06 -1.47
CA VAL A 129 -0.39 11.07 -0.91
C VAL A 129 0.07 11.56 0.46
N SER A 130 -0.16 10.75 1.49
CA SER A 130 0.38 11.00 2.82
C SER A 130 1.84 10.56 2.90
N VAL A 131 2.71 11.42 3.42
CA VAL A 131 4.14 11.16 3.66
C VAL A 131 4.36 10.96 5.15
N ILE A 132 4.75 9.76 5.55
CA ILE A 132 4.83 9.36 6.96
C ILE A 132 6.28 9.14 7.38
N ASP A 133 6.70 9.75 8.50
CA ASP A 133 7.91 9.38 9.21
C ASP A 133 7.67 8.09 10.01
N ILE A 134 8.38 7.04 9.64
CA ILE A 134 8.23 5.71 10.24
C ILE A 134 8.60 5.71 11.73
N LYS A 135 9.67 6.41 12.10
CA LYS A 135 10.16 6.44 13.49
C LYS A 135 9.20 7.19 14.41
N GLN A 136 8.67 8.31 13.93
CA GLN A 136 7.74 9.14 14.70
C GLN A 136 6.29 8.63 14.60
N ARG A 137 5.98 7.79 13.62
CA ARG A 137 4.62 7.32 13.28
C ARG A 137 3.66 8.48 13.05
N LYS A 138 4.13 9.48 12.29
CA LYS A 138 3.39 10.73 12.03
C LYS A 138 3.43 11.07 10.55
N VAL A 139 2.32 11.62 10.06
CA VAL A 139 2.27 12.28 8.76
C VAL A 139 3.08 13.58 8.84
N LEU A 140 4.11 13.70 8.00
CA LEU A 140 4.94 14.89 7.87
C LEU A 140 4.26 15.93 6.98
N GLU A 141 3.63 15.49 5.92
CA GLU A 141 2.94 16.30 4.93
C GLU A 141 1.96 15.45 4.12
N VAL A 142 1.04 16.13 3.46
CA VAL A 142 0.12 15.55 2.48
C VAL A 142 0.37 16.22 1.14
N LEU A 143 0.74 15.44 0.13
CA LEU A 143 0.97 15.91 -1.22
C LEU A 143 -0.38 15.98 -1.96
N ASN A 144 -0.77 17.16 -2.41
CA ASN A 144 -1.93 17.31 -3.27
C ASN A 144 -1.55 16.93 -4.72
N ALA A 145 -2.05 15.78 -5.17
CA ALA A 145 -1.81 15.25 -6.51
C ALA A 145 -2.88 15.66 -7.53
N ALA A 146 -3.83 16.54 -7.16
CA ALA A 146 -4.85 17.06 -8.06
C ALA A 146 -4.23 17.89 -9.20
N LEU A 147 -4.86 17.88 -10.38
CA LEU A 147 -4.38 18.65 -11.55
C LEU A 147 -4.41 20.16 -11.31
N TYR A 148 -5.33 20.65 -10.49
CA TYR A 148 -5.47 22.06 -10.11
C TYR A 148 -6.01 22.15 -8.69
N SER A 149 -5.79 23.29 -8.03
CA SER A 149 -5.96 23.44 -6.56
C SER A 149 -7.37 23.18 -6.04
N ASP A 150 -8.37 23.42 -6.85
CA ASP A 150 -9.80 23.28 -6.55
C ASP A 150 -10.45 22.11 -7.33
N ALA A 151 -9.64 21.17 -7.82
CA ALA A 151 -10.16 19.97 -8.47
C ALA A 151 -11.04 19.16 -7.50
N PRO A 152 -12.17 18.64 -7.97
CA PRO A 152 -12.98 17.74 -7.15
C PRO A 152 -12.16 16.50 -6.77
N VAL A 153 -12.51 15.90 -5.64
CA VAL A 153 -11.95 14.60 -5.23
C VAL A 153 -12.28 13.52 -6.25
N GLY A 154 -11.47 12.44 -6.31
CA GLY A 154 -11.72 11.31 -7.21
C GLY A 154 -10.74 11.18 -8.36
N SER A 155 -9.52 11.75 -8.29
CA SER A 155 -8.45 11.44 -9.26
C SER A 155 -7.97 9.99 -9.20
N ALA A 156 -8.41 9.25 -8.19
CA ALA A 156 -8.01 7.88 -7.91
C ALA A 156 -6.47 7.73 -7.90
N SER A 157 -5.80 8.40 -6.95
CA SER A 157 -4.36 8.21 -6.74
C SER A 157 -4.09 6.76 -6.33
N ASN A 158 -3.48 5.97 -7.23
CA ASN A 158 -3.36 4.53 -7.08
C ASN A 158 -1.91 4.07 -6.92
N GLY A 159 -1.15 4.11 -8.00
CA GLY A 159 0.20 3.57 -8.04
C GLY A 159 1.25 4.59 -7.61
N LEU A 160 2.27 4.13 -6.91
CA LEU A 160 3.39 4.94 -6.44
C LEU A 160 4.72 4.36 -6.91
N ALA A 161 5.64 5.20 -7.35
CA ALA A 161 7.01 4.79 -7.60
C ALA A 161 8.00 5.90 -7.27
N LEU A 162 9.15 5.54 -6.71
CA LEU A 162 10.28 6.45 -6.52
C LEU A 162 11.30 6.28 -7.64
N SER A 163 11.90 7.38 -8.04
CA SER A 163 13.09 7.35 -8.90
C SER A 163 14.23 6.56 -8.25
N GLU A 164 15.18 6.07 -9.03
CA GLU A 164 16.32 5.30 -8.52
C GLU A 164 17.09 6.05 -7.41
N ASN A 165 17.28 7.35 -7.57
CA ASN A 165 17.93 8.21 -6.57
C ASN A 165 17.03 8.60 -5.40
N GLN A 166 15.80 8.10 -5.32
CA GLN A 166 14.82 8.33 -4.25
C GLN A 166 14.37 9.79 -4.05
N LYS A 167 14.62 10.67 -5.04
CA LYS A 167 14.31 12.10 -4.92
C LYS A 167 13.04 12.52 -5.63
N THR A 168 12.53 11.69 -6.52
CA THR A 168 11.30 11.98 -7.28
C THR A 168 10.26 10.90 -7.03
N LEU A 169 9.08 11.31 -6.59
CA LEU A 169 7.91 10.44 -6.47
C LEU A 169 7.01 10.65 -7.69
N TYR A 170 6.59 9.54 -8.28
CA TYR A 170 5.57 9.48 -9.31
C TYR A 170 4.30 8.90 -8.73
N ILE A 171 3.16 9.53 -8.99
CA ILE A 171 1.84 9.14 -8.48
C ILE A 171 0.93 8.92 -9.69
N ALA A 172 0.39 7.72 -9.84
CA ALA A 172 -0.61 7.45 -10.89
C ALA A 172 -1.98 7.99 -10.47
N ASN A 173 -2.46 8.99 -11.20
CA ASN A 173 -3.81 9.52 -11.09
C ASN A 173 -4.68 8.87 -12.16
N ALA A 174 -5.36 7.77 -11.78
CA ALA A 174 -6.06 6.91 -12.73
C ALA A 174 -7.15 7.64 -13.52
N ASP A 175 -8.04 8.36 -12.84
CA ASP A 175 -9.16 9.05 -13.49
C ASP A 175 -8.73 10.28 -14.29
N ASN A 176 -7.53 10.82 -14.05
CA ASN A 176 -6.99 11.98 -14.77
C ASN A 176 -6.02 11.59 -15.88
N ASN A 177 -5.76 10.32 -16.11
CA ASN A 177 -4.86 9.81 -17.16
C ASN A 177 -3.47 10.48 -17.13
N CYS A 178 -2.92 10.69 -15.94
CA CYS A 178 -1.62 11.33 -15.79
C CYS A 178 -0.83 10.78 -14.59
N LEU A 179 0.46 11.07 -14.59
CA LEU A 179 1.31 10.90 -13.41
C LEU A 179 1.57 12.27 -12.80
N ALA A 180 1.23 12.45 -11.52
CA ALA A 180 1.73 13.60 -10.76
C ALA A 180 3.18 13.34 -10.34
N VAL A 181 4.03 14.35 -10.42
CA VAL A 181 5.46 14.26 -10.17
C VAL A 181 5.86 15.21 -9.05
N PHE A 182 6.51 14.68 -8.02
CA PHE A 182 6.94 15.45 -6.85
C PHE A 182 8.44 15.28 -6.60
N ASP A 183 9.11 16.38 -6.25
CA ASP A 183 10.41 16.35 -5.59
C ASP A 183 10.19 16.01 -4.12
N VAL A 184 10.65 14.86 -3.68
CA VAL A 184 10.55 14.35 -2.30
C VAL A 184 11.93 14.21 -1.64
N SER A 185 12.92 14.92 -2.16
CA SER A 185 14.30 14.88 -1.64
C SER A 185 14.40 15.35 -0.18
N LYS A 186 13.43 16.12 0.29
CA LYS A 186 13.30 16.59 1.67
C LYS A 186 11.88 16.33 2.18
N PRO A 187 11.59 15.14 2.75
CA PRO A 187 10.28 14.82 3.31
C PRO A 187 9.80 15.87 4.32
N GLY A 188 8.54 16.27 4.25
CA GLY A 188 7.97 17.39 4.99
C GLY A 188 8.06 18.73 4.26
N PHE A 189 8.77 18.81 3.12
CA PHE A 189 8.94 20.00 2.29
C PHE A 189 8.96 19.65 0.79
N SER A 190 8.15 18.69 0.39
CA SER A 190 8.07 18.23 -0.99
C SER A 190 7.48 19.30 -1.93
N LYS A 191 7.81 19.23 -3.21
CA LYS A 191 7.36 20.20 -4.21
C LYS A 191 6.82 19.51 -5.44
N SER A 192 5.66 19.93 -5.90
CA SER A 192 5.14 19.49 -7.20
C SER A 192 6.08 19.94 -8.34
N LYS A 193 6.32 19.03 -9.27
CA LYS A 193 7.08 19.25 -10.50
C LYS A 193 6.18 19.26 -11.74
N GLY A 194 4.87 19.09 -11.55
CA GLY A 194 3.88 19.04 -12.62
C GLY A 194 3.39 17.62 -12.91
N PHE A 195 2.90 17.41 -14.12
CA PHE A 195 2.22 16.18 -14.51
C PHE A 195 2.75 15.65 -15.83
N ILE A 196 2.75 14.33 -15.98
CA ILE A 196 3.07 13.63 -17.22
C ILE A 196 1.78 12.99 -17.74
N PRO A 197 1.23 13.42 -18.88
CA PRO A 197 0.10 12.76 -19.51
C PRO A 197 0.47 11.32 -19.89
N VAL A 198 -0.44 10.38 -19.62
CA VAL A 198 -0.26 8.95 -19.96
C VAL A 198 -1.50 8.39 -20.62
N GLY A 199 -1.51 7.10 -20.90
CA GLY A 199 -2.67 6.40 -21.44
C GLY A 199 -3.81 6.25 -20.43
N TRP A 200 -4.86 5.58 -20.87
CA TRP A 200 -6.09 5.40 -20.10
C TRP A 200 -5.86 4.68 -18.77
N TYR A 201 -6.33 5.28 -17.70
CA TYR A 201 -6.47 4.73 -16.35
C TYR A 201 -5.20 4.07 -15.80
N PRO A 202 -4.11 4.83 -15.57
CA PRO A 202 -2.87 4.28 -15.01
C PRO A 202 -3.10 3.78 -13.58
N THR A 203 -2.81 2.51 -13.31
CA THR A 203 -3.02 1.89 -11.98
C THR A 203 -1.73 1.51 -11.28
N ASN A 204 -0.61 1.50 -12.01
CA ASN A 204 0.69 1.15 -11.45
C ASN A 204 1.80 1.88 -12.21
N ILE A 205 2.93 2.07 -11.54
CA ILE A 205 4.13 2.69 -12.10
C ILE A 205 5.34 1.82 -11.74
N LYS A 206 6.22 1.62 -12.70
CA LYS A 206 7.51 0.98 -12.46
C LYS A 206 8.62 1.82 -13.07
N VAL A 207 9.60 2.20 -12.26
CA VAL A 207 10.85 2.81 -12.70
C VAL A 207 11.85 1.69 -12.96
N ILE A 208 12.48 1.70 -14.13
CA ILE A 208 13.48 0.73 -14.60
C ILE A 208 14.80 1.43 -14.90
#